data_6510d3707fe982c99a007c319b0ec8ef
#
_entry.id   6510d3707fe982c99a007c319b0ec8ef
#
_cell.length_a   1.000
_cell.length_b   1.000
_cell.length_c   1.000
_cell.angle_alpha   90.00
_cell.angle_beta   90.00
_cell.angle_gamma   90.00
#
_symmetry.space_group_name_H-M   'P 1'
#
loop_
_entity.id
_entity.type
_entity.pdbx_description
1 polymer ?
#
loop_
_entity_poly.entity_id
_entity_poly.type
_entity_poly.pdbx_seq_one_letter_code
_entity_poly.pdbx_strand_id
1 'polypeptide(L)'
;MQTFHELLTEGTQLLVSAGIEEARLDAWLLLEFKTGKNRAYYFAHGDEPVSDETAAEYLTLIDRRAGHIPVQQLTHQAFFMGYEFYVNENVLIPRQDTETLVEEALKHLGDVEKPEILDMCTGSGCILLSLLLERQDACGTGVDVSPEALEVAKKNASILKVENRADFVESDLFSAPYFCEKG
;
A
#
# COMPACT_ATOMS: atom_id res chain seq x y z
N MET A 1 -32.60 1.27 -8.61
CA MET A 1 -31.28 0.65 -8.89
C MET A 1 -30.55 1.56 -9.87
N GLN A 2 -29.43 2.10 -9.46
CA GLN A 2 -28.55 2.91 -10.32
C GLN A 2 -27.71 2.00 -11.24
N THR A 3 -27.32 2.51 -12.40
CA THR A 3 -26.35 1.85 -13.27
C THR A 3 -24.91 2.15 -12.82
N PHE A 4 -23.93 1.37 -13.30
CA PHE A 4 -22.52 1.67 -13.03
C PHE A 4 -22.11 3.07 -13.50
N HIS A 5 -22.62 3.51 -14.65
CA HIS A 5 -22.35 4.85 -15.20
C HIS A 5 -22.89 5.97 -14.30
N GLU A 6 -24.13 5.83 -13.85
CA GLU A 6 -24.77 6.79 -12.93
C GLU A 6 -24.02 6.86 -11.60
N LEU A 7 -23.68 5.71 -11.02
CA LEU A 7 -22.98 5.60 -9.75
C LEU A 7 -21.57 6.23 -9.81
N LEU A 8 -20.82 5.96 -10.89
CA LEU A 8 -19.50 6.57 -11.12
C LEU A 8 -19.61 8.09 -11.29
N THR A 9 -20.65 8.55 -12.01
CA THR A 9 -20.88 9.98 -12.24
C THR A 9 -21.18 10.69 -10.91
N GLU A 10 -22.04 10.12 -10.09
CA GLU A 10 -22.35 10.63 -8.77
C GLU A 10 -21.12 10.69 -7.86
N GLY A 11 -20.37 9.60 -7.75
CA GLY A 11 -19.13 9.55 -6.96
C GLY A 11 -18.11 10.59 -7.42
N THR A 12 -17.92 10.74 -8.75
CA THR A 12 -17.02 11.76 -9.30
C THR A 12 -17.48 13.17 -8.91
N GLN A 13 -18.78 13.48 -9.01
CA GLN A 13 -19.31 14.80 -8.67
C GLN A 13 -19.14 15.14 -7.18
N LEU A 14 -19.36 14.15 -6.31
CA LEU A 14 -19.15 14.31 -4.86
C LEU A 14 -17.69 14.63 -4.55
N LEU A 15 -16.74 13.93 -5.16
CA LEU A 15 -15.31 14.18 -4.96
C LEU A 15 -14.85 15.52 -5.56
N VAL A 16 -15.36 15.92 -6.72
CA VAL A 16 -15.12 17.26 -7.30
C VAL A 16 -15.62 18.33 -6.34
N SER A 17 -16.82 18.18 -5.79
CA SER A 17 -17.40 19.13 -4.84
C SER A 17 -16.62 19.24 -3.55
N ALA A 18 -15.91 18.18 -3.15
CA ALA A 18 -15.01 18.14 -2.01
C ALA A 18 -13.59 18.67 -2.32
N GLY A 19 -13.32 19.12 -3.55
CA GLY A 19 -12.01 19.66 -3.95
C GLY A 19 -10.92 18.59 -4.17
N ILE A 20 -11.31 17.36 -4.47
CA ILE A 20 -10.35 16.29 -4.79
C ILE A 20 -9.84 16.49 -6.23
N GLU A 21 -8.54 16.66 -6.40
CA GLU A 21 -7.91 16.91 -7.70
C GLU A 21 -8.13 15.78 -8.70
N GLU A 22 -7.86 14.53 -8.27
CA GLU A 22 -7.98 13.33 -9.10
C GLU A 22 -9.36 12.65 -8.95
N ALA A 23 -10.43 13.44 -8.74
CA ALA A 23 -11.77 12.98 -8.38
C ALA A 23 -12.28 11.82 -9.25
N ARG A 24 -12.09 11.90 -10.59
CA ARG A 24 -12.54 10.86 -11.50
C ARG A 24 -11.73 9.58 -11.40
N LEU A 25 -10.42 9.70 -11.19
CA LEU A 25 -9.55 8.54 -11.00
C LEU A 25 -9.87 7.85 -9.69
N ASP A 26 -10.00 8.62 -8.61
CA ASP A 26 -10.31 8.10 -7.28
C ASP A 26 -11.68 7.39 -7.26
N ALA A 27 -12.71 8.01 -7.87
CA ALA A 27 -14.02 7.39 -8.00
C ALA A 27 -13.95 6.05 -8.75
N TRP A 28 -13.15 5.96 -9.84
CA TRP A 28 -12.90 4.72 -10.56
C TRP A 28 -12.24 3.66 -9.70
N LEU A 29 -11.14 3.99 -9.03
CA LEU A 29 -10.38 3.05 -8.20
C LEU A 29 -11.23 2.48 -7.07
N LEU A 30 -12.05 3.31 -6.43
CA LEU A 30 -12.97 2.88 -5.38
C LEU A 30 -14.08 1.98 -5.92
N LEU A 31 -14.58 2.24 -7.14
CA LEU A 31 -15.58 1.39 -7.78
C LEU A 31 -14.99 0.04 -8.21
N GLU A 32 -13.78 0.03 -8.79
CA GLU A 32 -13.05 -1.19 -9.11
C GLU A 32 -12.79 -2.03 -7.86
N PHE A 33 -12.31 -1.40 -6.79
CA PHE A 33 -12.09 -2.07 -5.50
C PHE A 33 -13.36 -2.71 -4.96
N LYS A 34 -14.48 -1.99 -5.00
CA LYS A 34 -15.73 -2.49 -4.42
C LYS A 34 -16.38 -3.61 -5.23
N THR A 35 -16.25 -3.57 -6.55
CA THR A 35 -16.94 -4.51 -7.45
C THR A 35 -16.04 -5.63 -7.96
N GLY A 36 -14.72 -5.49 -7.85
CA GLY A 36 -13.74 -6.39 -8.46
C GLY A 36 -13.74 -6.35 -9.99
N LYS A 37 -14.40 -5.34 -10.60
CA LYS A 37 -14.52 -5.19 -12.05
C LYS A 37 -13.55 -4.13 -12.54
N ASN A 38 -12.82 -4.41 -13.63
CA ASN A 38 -11.87 -3.47 -14.21
C ASN A 38 -12.55 -2.46 -15.15
N ARG A 39 -11.79 -1.46 -15.58
CA ARG A 39 -12.25 -0.40 -16.49
C ARG A 39 -12.88 -0.93 -17.79
N ALA A 40 -12.32 -1.99 -18.36
CA ALA A 40 -12.84 -2.57 -19.61
C ALA A 40 -14.26 -3.12 -19.40
N TYR A 41 -14.54 -3.72 -18.25
CA TYR A 41 -15.87 -4.17 -17.91
C TYR A 41 -16.88 -3.01 -17.90
N TYR A 42 -16.56 -1.88 -17.25
CA TYR A 42 -17.46 -0.74 -17.18
C TYR A 42 -17.73 -0.09 -18.54
N PHE A 43 -16.76 -0.08 -19.45
CA PHE A 43 -17.00 0.40 -20.82
C PHE A 43 -18.00 -0.47 -21.58
N ALA A 44 -18.02 -1.76 -21.33
CA ALA A 44 -18.93 -2.69 -22.00
C ALA A 44 -20.31 -2.80 -21.30
N HIS A 45 -20.36 -2.56 -20.01
CA HIS A 45 -21.51 -2.87 -19.15
C HIS A 45 -21.97 -1.67 -18.29
N GLY A 46 -21.66 -0.44 -18.70
CA GLY A 46 -21.94 0.79 -17.92
C GLY A 46 -23.42 1.01 -17.61
N ASP A 47 -24.32 0.49 -18.46
CA ASP A 47 -25.77 0.61 -18.29
C ASP A 47 -26.36 -0.55 -17.47
N GLU A 48 -25.56 -1.51 -17.02
CA GLU A 48 -26.04 -2.57 -16.14
C GLU A 48 -26.39 -2.02 -14.74
N PRO A 49 -27.47 -2.52 -14.11
CA PRO A 49 -27.85 -2.09 -12.79
C PRO A 49 -26.89 -2.64 -11.72
N VAL A 50 -26.58 -1.79 -10.74
CA VAL A 50 -25.81 -2.15 -9.55
C VAL A 50 -26.78 -2.46 -8.40
N SER A 51 -26.45 -3.45 -7.55
CA SER A 51 -27.26 -3.72 -6.36
C SER A 51 -27.24 -2.51 -5.40
N ASP A 52 -28.34 -2.28 -4.70
CA ASP A 52 -28.45 -1.17 -3.74
C ASP A 52 -27.40 -1.30 -2.62
N GLU A 53 -27.03 -2.52 -2.22
CA GLU A 53 -25.97 -2.79 -1.26
C GLU A 53 -24.61 -2.33 -1.77
N THR A 54 -24.20 -2.75 -2.99
CA THR A 54 -22.94 -2.35 -3.60
C THR A 54 -22.86 -0.84 -3.80
N ALA A 55 -23.99 -0.21 -4.22
CA ALA A 55 -24.06 1.24 -4.39
C ALA A 55 -23.85 1.97 -3.06
N ALA A 56 -24.51 1.53 -1.98
CA ALA A 56 -24.38 2.14 -0.66
C ALA A 56 -22.94 2.00 -0.11
N GLU A 57 -22.32 0.84 -0.27
CA GLU A 57 -20.93 0.61 0.16
C GLU A 57 -19.93 1.44 -0.64
N TYR A 58 -20.13 1.58 -1.95
CA TYR A 58 -19.31 2.46 -2.79
C TYR A 58 -19.44 3.92 -2.36
N LEU A 59 -20.67 4.41 -2.18
CA LEU A 59 -20.90 5.80 -1.74
C LEU A 59 -20.32 6.07 -0.35
N THR A 60 -20.28 5.07 0.54
CA THR A 60 -19.58 5.17 1.83
C THR A 60 -18.07 5.39 1.64
N LEU A 61 -17.44 4.72 0.68
CA LEU A 61 -16.03 4.93 0.36
C LEU A 61 -15.80 6.32 -0.26
N ILE A 62 -16.71 6.78 -1.13
CA ILE A 62 -16.69 8.13 -1.72
C ILE A 62 -16.78 9.20 -0.62
N ASP A 63 -17.67 9.05 0.35
CA ASP A 63 -17.82 9.99 1.47
C ASP A 63 -16.53 10.07 2.31
N ARG A 64 -15.95 8.92 2.64
CA ARG A 64 -14.65 8.86 3.31
C ARG A 64 -13.53 9.52 2.50
N ARG A 65 -13.50 9.32 1.17
CA ARG A 65 -12.55 9.98 0.29
C ARG A 65 -12.78 11.48 0.20
N ALA A 66 -14.03 11.93 0.16
CA ALA A 66 -14.41 13.35 0.25
C ALA A 66 -13.92 13.99 1.57
N GLY A 67 -13.82 13.21 2.65
CA GLY A 67 -13.13 13.58 3.89
C GLY A 67 -11.61 13.56 3.81
N HIS A 68 -11.02 13.51 2.61
CA HIS A 68 -9.58 13.50 2.32
C HIS A 68 -8.81 12.27 2.81
N ILE A 69 -9.46 11.15 3.14
CA ILE A 69 -8.77 9.89 3.40
C ILE A 69 -8.20 9.37 2.06
N PRO A 70 -6.90 9.05 1.97
CA PRO A 70 -6.29 8.57 0.73
C PRO A 70 -6.94 7.29 0.21
N VAL A 71 -7.06 7.15 -1.12
CA VAL A 71 -7.62 5.94 -1.75
C VAL A 71 -6.88 4.69 -1.29
N GLN A 72 -5.56 4.74 -1.19
CA GLN A 72 -4.73 3.61 -0.76
C GLN A 72 -5.08 3.13 0.65
N GLN A 73 -5.43 4.03 1.57
CA GLN A 73 -5.90 3.65 2.91
C GLN A 73 -7.32 3.07 2.88
N LEU A 74 -8.16 3.51 1.95
CA LEU A 74 -9.53 3.00 1.78
C LEU A 74 -9.55 1.60 1.15
N THR A 75 -8.64 1.35 0.21
CA THR A 75 -8.49 0.08 -0.48
C THR A 75 -7.51 -0.88 0.21
N HIS A 76 -6.72 -0.36 1.17
CA HIS A 76 -5.62 -1.06 1.81
C HIS A 76 -4.55 -1.55 0.83
N GLN A 77 -4.37 -0.86 -0.31
CA GLN A 77 -3.45 -1.25 -1.37
C GLN A 77 -2.58 -0.07 -1.79
N ALA A 78 -1.27 -0.30 -1.89
CA ALA A 78 -0.33 0.63 -2.49
C ALA A 78 0.67 -0.14 -3.35
N PHE A 79 1.03 0.41 -4.51
CA PHE A 79 2.05 -0.19 -5.37
C PHE A 79 3.39 0.50 -5.15
N PHE A 80 4.45 -0.30 -5.03
CA PHE A 80 5.82 0.17 -4.85
C PHE A 80 6.79 -0.85 -5.44
N MET A 81 7.75 -0.43 -6.26
CA MET A 81 8.68 -1.32 -7.00
C MET A 81 7.97 -2.41 -7.82
N GLY A 82 6.75 -2.14 -8.30
CA GLY A 82 5.92 -3.13 -9.01
C GLY A 82 5.23 -4.17 -8.14
N TYR A 83 5.42 -4.14 -6.83
CA TYR A 83 4.77 -5.02 -5.86
C TYR A 83 3.60 -4.35 -5.18
N GLU A 84 2.59 -5.15 -4.79
CA GLU A 84 1.44 -4.68 -4.03
C GLU A 84 1.71 -4.81 -2.53
N PHE A 85 1.56 -3.70 -1.80
CA PHE A 85 1.71 -3.62 -0.36
C PHE A 85 0.37 -3.33 0.31
N TYR A 86 0.08 -4.00 1.39
CA TYR A 86 -0.98 -3.62 2.30
C TYR A 86 -0.57 -2.36 3.06
N VAL A 87 -1.49 -1.40 3.15
CA VAL A 87 -1.31 -0.16 3.91
C VAL A 87 -2.58 0.19 4.69
N ASN A 88 -2.41 0.91 5.79
CA ASN A 88 -3.49 1.44 6.60
C ASN A 88 -3.07 2.79 7.21
N GLU A 89 -3.85 3.31 8.16
CA GLU A 89 -3.61 4.59 8.83
C GLU A 89 -2.34 4.62 9.70
N ASN A 90 -1.76 3.47 10.03
CA ASN A 90 -0.59 3.35 10.91
C ASN A 90 0.74 3.47 10.18
N VAL A 91 0.73 3.54 8.85
CA VAL A 91 1.95 3.61 8.04
C VAL A 91 1.87 4.71 6.99
N LEU A 92 3.02 5.27 6.66
CA LEU A 92 3.14 6.15 5.50
C LEU A 92 2.89 5.33 4.23
N ILE A 93 2.03 5.84 3.35
CA ILE A 93 1.82 5.25 2.02
C ILE A 93 3.14 5.35 1.24
N PRO A 94 3.68 4.24 0.71
CA PRO A 94 4.88 4.24 -0.10
C PRO A 94 4.84 5.28 -1.22
N ARG A 95 5.92 6.05 -1.37
CA ARG A 95 6.03 7.10 -2.39
C ARG A 95 6.93 6.63 -3.54
N GLN A 96 6.57 6.96 -4.76
CA GLN A 96 7.36 6.59 -5.95
C GLN A 96 8.79 7.14 -5.90
N ASP A 97 8.98 8.36 -5.38
CA ASP A 97 10.33 8.94 -5.21
C ASP A 97 11.25 8.06 -4.36
N THR A 98 10.68 7.28 -3.43
CA THR A 98 11.42 6.35 -2.58
C THR A 98 11.91 5.11 -3.35
N GLU A 99 11.35 4.78 -4.51
CA GLU A 99 11.82 3.68 -5.36
C GLU A 99 13.28 3.90 -5.80
N THR A 100 13.67 5.16 -6.03
CA THR A 100 15.05 5.51 -6.33
C THR A 100 16.03 5.07 -5.23
N LEU A 101 15.61 5.13 -3.96
CA LEU A 101 16.44 4.63 -2.84
C LEU A 101 16.67 3.12 -2.95
N VAL A 102 15.63 2.35 -3.28
CA VAL A 102 15.76 0.89 -3.47
C VAL A 102 16.68 0.58 -4.65
N GLU A 103 16.52 1.29 -5.79
CA GLU A 103 17.37 1.11 -6.96
C GLU A 103 18.83 1.41 -6.66
N GLU A 104 19.14 2.49 -5.93
CA GLU A 104 20.49 2.83 -5.53
C GLU A 104 21.06 1.83 -4.51
N ALA A 105 20.27 1.38 -3.55
CA ALA A 105 20.67 0.34 -2.61
C ALA A 105 21.02 -0.96 -3.34
N LEU A 106 20.23 -1.39 -4.32
CA LEU A 106 20.51 -2.58 -5.14
C LEU A 106 21.83 -2.47 -5.90
N LYS A 107 22.15 -1.29 -6.46
CA LYS A 107 23.42 -1.03 -7.12
C LYS A 107 24.60 -1.15 -6.14
N HIS A 108 24.45 -0.65 -4.92
CA HIS A 108 25.50 -0.72 -3.89
C HIS A 108 25.67 -2.12 -3.30
N LEU A 109 24.59 -2.88 -3.22
CA LEU A 109 24.66 -4.30 -2.82
C LEU A 109 25.43 -5.14 -3.86
N GLY A 110 25.34 -4.79 -5.15
CA GLY A 110 26.14 -5.33 -6.23
C GLY A 110 26.48 -6.81 -6.06
N ASP A 111 27.77 -7.11 -5.93
CA ASP A 111 28.32 -8.47 -5.78
C ASP A 111 28.47 -8.91 -4.30
N VAL A 112 27.92 -8.17 -3.35
CA VAL A 112 27.94 -8.59 -1.94
C VAL A 112 27.12 -9.87 -1.79
N GLU A 113 27.76 -10.96 -1.37
CA GLU A 113 27.10 -12.22 -1.13
C GLU A 113 26.34 -12.19 0.21
N LYS A 114 25.09 -12.66 0.20
CA LYS A 114 24.22 -12.77 1.38
C LYS A 114 24.17 -11.48 2.21
N PRO A 115 23.82 -10.33 1.61
CA PRO A 115 23.80 -9.07 2.33
C PRO A 115 22.79 -9.10 3.47
N GLU A 116 23.20 -8.55 4.62
CA GLU A 116 22.30 -8.26 5.75
C GLU A 116 21.87 -6.79 5.68
N ILE A 117 20.58 -6.54 5.65
CA ILE A 117 19.97 -5.22 5.45
C ILE A 117 19.31 -4.77 6.74
N LEU A 118 19.59 -3.54 7.15
CA LEU A 118 18.90 -2.88 8.25
C LEU A 118 18.09 -1.70 7.70
N ASP A 119 16.77 -1.74 7.89
CA ASP A 119 15.83 -0.69 7.49
C ASP A 119 15.26 -0.01 8.74
N MET A 120 15.75 1.20 9.00
CA MET A 120 15.32 2.00 10.14
C MET A 120 14.11 2.85 9.79
N CYS A 121 13.08 2.84 10.69
CA CYS A 121 11.78 3.45 10.47
C CYS A 121 11.07 2.79 9.28
N THR A 122 11.00 1.46 9.31
CA THR A 122 10.58 0.61 8.18
C THR A 122 9.14 0.83 7.74
N GLY A 123 8.25 1.33 8.63
CA GLY A 123 6.85 1.61 8.34
C GLY A 123 6.13 0.37 7.79
N SER A 124 5.67 0.44 6.55
CA SER A 124 5.03 -0.69 5.85
C SER A 124 6.00 -1.82 5.46
N GLY A 125 7.30 -1.63 5.64
CA GLY A 125 8.33 -2.55 5.18
C GLY A 125 8.67 -2.42 3.70
N CYS A 126 8.14 -1.43 2.99
CA CYS A 126 8.22 -1.39 1.52
C CYS A 126 9.67 -1.35 1.00
N ILE A 127 10.60 -0.66 1.66
CA ILE A 127 12.01 -0.59 1.26
C ILE A 127 12.67 -1.96 1.49
N LEU A 128 12.65 -2.44 2.73
CA LEU A 128 13.27 -3.72 3.09
C LEU A 128 12.75 -4.86 2.24
N LEU A 129 11.42 -5.02 2.19
CA LEU A 129 10.81 -6.15 1.52
C LEU A 129 11.04 -6.12 0.01
N SER A 130 11.06 -4.94 -0.63
CA SER A 130 11.45 -4.83 -2.04
C SER A 130 12.89 -5.25 -2.27
N LEU A 131 13.83 -4.85 -1.39
CA LEU A 131 15.23 -5.31 -1.48
C LEU A 131 15.34 -6.83 -1.35
N LEU A 132 14.58 -7.46 -0.44
CA LEU A 132 14.55 -8.90 -0.27
C LEU A 132 13.92 -9.64 -1.45
N LEU A 133 12.97 -9.03 -2.16
CA LEU A 133 12.36 -9.60 -3.37
C LEU A 133 13.35 -9.59 -4.53
N GLU A 134 14.08 -8.49 -4.71
CA GLU A 134 15.10 -8.34 -5.78
C GLU A 134 16.38 -9.15 -5.49
N ARG A 135 16.72 -9.35 -4.21
CA ARG A 135 17.92 -10.10 -3.78
C ARG A 135 17.51 -11.33 -2.95
N GLN A 136 17.43 -12.47 -3.62
CA GLN A 136 16.96 -13.72 -2.99
C GLN A 136 17.93 -14.29 -1.95
N ASP A 137 19.20 -13.92 -1.99
CA ASP A 137 20.24 -14.31 -1.04
C ASP A 137 20.33 -13.38 0.19
N ALA A 138 19.63 -12.24 0.16
CA ALA A 138 19.60 -11.27 1.25
C ALA A 138 18.66 -11.68 2.39
N CYS A 139 18.98 -11.25 3.60
CA CYS A 139 18.08 -11.17 4.75
C CYS A 139 18.12 -9.76 5.34
N GLY A 140 17.17 -9.43 6.19
CA GLY A 140 17.19 -8.10 6.79
C GLY A 140 16.28 -7.94 7.99
N THR A 141 16.48 -6.81 8.68
CA THR A 141 15.73 -6.43 9.86
C THR A 141 15.09 -5.06 9.62
N GLY A 142 13.77 -5.00 9.71
CA GLY A 142 13.00 -3.76 9.75
C GLY A 142 12.80 -3.30 11.19
N VAL A 143 13.05 -2.03 11.45
CA VAL A 143 12.94 -1.43 12.78
C VAL A 143 11.94 -0.28 12.72
N ASP A 144 11.04 -0.24 13.69
CA ASP A 144 10.13 0.90 13.85
C ASP A 144 9.82 1.11 15.34
N VAL A 145 9.46 2.33 15.71
CA VAL A 145 9.01 2.66 17.07
C VAL A 145 7.54 2.31 17.26
N SER A 146 6.76 2.20 16.19
CA SER A 146 5.34 1.84 16.22
C SER A 146 5.15 0.34 16.08
N PRO A 147 4.62 -0.35 17.10
CA PRO A 147 4.24 -1.75 16.98
C PRO A 147 3.15 -1.98 15.92
N GLU A 148 2.26 -1.02 15.71
CA GLU A 148 1.21 -1.08 14.69
C GLU A 148 1.81 -1.04 13.26
N ALA A 149 2.86 -0.25 13.04
CA ALA A 149 3.59 -0.22 11.78
C ALA A 149 4.30 -1.56 11.52
N LEU A 150 4.92 -2.14 12.56
CA LEU A 150 5.56 -3.45 12.47
C LEU A 150 4.57 -4.58 12.14
N GLU A 151 3.34 -4.52 12.63
CA GLU A 151 2.30 -5.49 12.25
C GLU A 151 1.93 -5.36 10.76
N VAL A 152 1.90 -4.14 10.21
CA VAL A 152 1.73 -3.92 8.77
C VAL A 152 2.91 -4.51 7.98
N ALA A 153 4.14 -4.26 8.42
CA ALA A 153 5.34 -4.79 7.77
C ALA A 153 5.40 -6.33 7.78
N LYS A 154 5.07 -6.96 8.92
CA LYS A 154 4.95 -8.42 9.04
C LYS A 154 3.88 -8.99 8.11
N LYS A 155 2.72 -8.33 8.03
CA LYS A 155 1.66 -8.71 7.11
C LYS A 155 2.13 -8.65 5.66
N ASN A 156 2.84 -7.61 5.28
CA ASN A 156 3.42 -7.47 3.95
C ASN A 156 4.48 -8.53 3.66
N ALA A 157 5.36 -8.83 4.62
CA ALA A 157 6.33 -9.92 4.48
C ALA A 157 5.67 -11.27 4.18
N SER A 158 4.56 -11.56 4.87
CA SER A 158 3.78 -12.79 4.65
C SER A 158 3.07 -12.79 3.28
N ILE A 159 2.43 -11.68 2.89
CA ILE A 159 1.79 -11.53 1.56
C ILE A 159 2.80 -11.76 0.44
N LEU A 160 3.99 -11.17 0.58
CA LEU A 160 5.08 -11.23 -0.39
C LEU A 160 5.95 -12.49 -0.26
N LYS A 161 5.68 -13.37 0.72
CA LYS A 161 6.37 -14.65 0.97
C LYS A 161 7.87 -14.51 1.22
N VAL A 162 8.25 -13.49 1.96
CA VAL A 162 9.65 -13.23 2.37
C VAL A 162 9.82 -13.22 3.89
N GLU A 163 8.81 -13.64 4.66
CA GLU A 163 8.79 -13.65 6.13
C GLU A 163 9.95 -14.46 6.74
N ASN A 164 10.47 -15.45 6.03
CA ASN A 164 11.61 -16.26 6.49
C ASN A 164 12.97 -15.54 6.40
N ARG A 165 13.01 -14.35 5.79
CA ARG A 165 14.22 -13.55 5.55
C ARG A 165 14.11 -12.12 6.10
N ALA A 166 12.96 -11.80 6.72
CA ALA A 166 12.66 -10.49 7.28
C ALA A 166 12.34 -10.60 8.77
N ASP A 167 13.16 -10.00 9.61
CA ASP A 167 12.89 -9.81 11.03
C ASP A 167 12.34 -8.40 11.28
N PHE A 168 11.52 -8.24 12.33
CA PHE A 168 10.95 -6.93 12.71
C PHE A 168 11.11 -6.68 14.19
N VAL A 169 11.72 -5.56 14.54
CA VAL A 169 12.11 -5.19 15.90
C VAL A 169 11.51 -3.82 16.29
N GLU A 170 10.78 -3.78 17.39
CA GLU A 170 10.34 -2.54 17.99
C GLU A 170 11.51 -1.84 18.68
N SER A 171 11.84 -0.63 18.23
CA SER A 171 12.94 0.15 18.81
C SER A 171 12.85 1.63 18.42
N ASP A 172 13.17 2.49 19.37
CA ASP A 172 13.53 3.88 19.05
C ASP A 172 14.99 3.90 18.59
N LEU A 173 15.15 3.88 17.26
CA LEU A 173 16.43 3.73 16.57
C LEU A 173 17.20 2.49 17.11
N PHE A 174 18.38 2.69 17.66
CA PHE A 174 19.27 1.64 18.18
C PHE A 174 19.08 1.32 19.66
N SER A 175 17.97 1.74 20.29
CA SER A 175 17.79 1.61 21.74
C SER A 175 17.43 0.19 22.22
N ALA A 176 16.95 -0.68 21.34
CA ALA A 176 16.58 -2.02 21.71
C ALA A 176 17.80 -2.89 22.09
N PRO A 177 17.63 -3.82 23.07
CA PRO A 177 18.68 -4.79 23.44
C PRO A 177 19.22 -5.59 22.25
N TYR A 178 18.41 -5.81 21.22
CA TYR A 178 18.77 -6.46 19.98
C TYR A 178 20.09 -5.91 19.35
N PHE A 179 20.32 -4.60 19.44
CA PHE A 179 21.50 -3.95 18.89
C PHE A 179 22.73 -4.05 19.81
N CYS A 180 22.52 -4.27 21.12
CA CYS A 180 23.62 -4.41 22.08
C CYS A 180 24.28 -5.79 22.02
N GLU A 181 23.60 -6.81 21.49
CA GLU A 181 24.10 -8.20 21.44
C GLU A 181 24.82 -8.55 20.14
N LYS A 182 24.67 -7.73 19.10
CA LYS A 182 25.29 -7.92 17.77
C LYS A 182 26.54 -7.05 17.52
N GLY A 183 27.00 -6.30 18.55
CA GLY A 183 28.19 -5.43 18.50
C GLY A 183 29.50 -6.13 18.83
#